data_96e712cbc4104b09c06be0b781b3e11d
#
_entry.id   96e712cbc4104b09c06be0b781b3e11d
#
_cell.length_a   1.000
_cell.length_b   1.000
_cell.length_c   1.000
_cell.angle_alpha   90.00
_cell.angle_beta   90.00
_cell.angle_gamma   90.00
#
_symmetry.space_group_name_H-M   'P 1'
#
loop_
_entity.id
_entity.type
_entity.pdbx_description
1 polymer ?
#
loop_
_entity_poly.entity_id
_entity_poly.type
_entity_poly.pdbx_seq_one_letter_code
_entity_poly.pdbx_strand_id
1 'polypeptide(L)'
;RAPAAARRPARNPAQNAADGRALLAANARGIEELARAARRHGLATLLAYFGHVRENAAACVRATIGRLHGGTCRVEMDGGQYIAVRIGLNAARRTARIDFTGSSPQGAHNFNAPSAVCTAAVIYVFRTLIDRAIPLNEGCLAPLELVVPEGSMLAPVAPAAVVAGNVETSHALVDALYGALGVHAATQGTMNNLTFGNAQLQYYETIAGGAGAGADFDGASAVQTHMTNSRLTDPEILELRFPVRLREFSVRRGSGGAGRRRGGDGVVRCIEFLAPM
;
A
#
# COMPACT_ATOMS: atom_id res chain seq x y z
N ARG A 1 26.19 5.55 10.15
CA ARG A 1 27.04 5.93 8.99
C ARG A 1 27.07 4.73 8.05
N ALA A 2 26.43 4.82 6.86
CA ALA A 2 26.56 3.79 5.83
C ALA A 2 28.02 3.72 5.33
N PRO A 3 28.54 2.52 5.05
CA PRO A 3 29.91 2.38 4.56
C PRO A 3 30.12 3.09 3.23
N ALA A 4 31.28 3.68 3.02
CA ALA A 4 31.65 4.51 1.88
C ALA A 4 31.48 3.83 0.49
N ALA A 5 31.42 2.50 0.43
CA ALA A 5 31.23 1.72 -0.80
C ALA A 5 29.81 1.81 -1.41
N ALA A 6 28.83 2.36 -0.72
CA ALA A 6 27.43 2.42 -1.19
C ALA A 6 27.04 3.73 -1.92
N ARG A 7 27.98 4.65 -2.13
CA ARG A 7 27.71 5.94 -2.77
C ARG A 7 27.95 5.89 -4.27
N ARG A 8 27.15 5.13 -5.01
CA ARG A 8 27.01 5.40 -6.45
C ARG A 8 26.19 6.68 -6.63
N PRO A 9 26.66 7.63 -7.45
CA PRO A 9 25.88 8.84 -7.71
C PRO A 9 24.51 8.44 -8.31
N ALA A 10 23.45 9.11 -7.84
CA ALA A 10 22.11 8.92 -8.43
C ALA A 10 22.12 9.31 -9.90
N ARG A 11 21.35 8.63 -10.75
CA ARG A 11 21.24 8.94 -12.18
C ARG A 11 20.72 10.36 -12.44
N ASN A 12 19.84 10.84 -11.58
CA ASN A 12 19.32 12.21 -11.64
C ASN A 12 19.56 12.97 -10.33
N PRO A 13 20.80 13.43 -10.07
CA PRO A 13 21.15 14.06 -8.81
C PRO A 13 20.42 15.40 -8.58
N ALA A 14 20.09 16.13 -9.65
CA ALA A 14 19.38 17.40 -9.54
C ALA A 14 17.94 17.19 -9.02
N GLN A 15 17.25 16.19 -9.53
CA GLN A 15 15.91 15.85 -9.08
C GLN A 15 15.92 15.35 -7.62
N ASN A 16 16.81 14.44 -7.27
CA ASN A 16 16.92 13.95 -5.89
C ASN A 16 17.21 15.08 -4.90
N ALA A 17 18.03 16.06 -5.29
CA ALA A 17 18.28 17.25 -4.47
C ALA A 17 17.03 18.14 -4.36
N ALA A 18 16.23 18.26 -5.43
CA ALA A 18 14.96 18.98 -5.41
C ALA A 18 13.93 18.30 -4.51
N ASP A 19 13.80 16.98 -4.61
CA ASP A 19 12.92 16.16 -3.75
C ASP A 19 13.32 16.27 -2.28
N GLY A 20 14.63 16.22 -1.98
CA GLY A 20 15.14 16.45 -0.63
C GLY A 20 14.78 17.84 -0.06
N ARG A 21 14.88 18.89 -0.88
CA ARG A 21 14.43 20.24 -0.48
C ARG A 21 12.91 20.30 -0.27
N ALA A 22 12.13 19.63 -1.10
CA ALA A 22 10.68 19.57 -0.96
C ALA A 22 10.26 18.87 0.34
N LEU A 23 10.94 17.78 0.73
CA LEU A 23 10.71 17.10 2.02
C LEU A 23 11.01 18.05 3.21
N LEU A 24 12.12 18.79 3.18
CA LEU A 24 12.44 19.77 4.21
C LEU A 24 11.41 20.90 4.28
N ALA A 25 10.97 21.42 3.14
CA ALA A 25 9.94 22.45 3.05
C ALA A 25 8.59 21.95 3.60
N ALA A 26 8.21 20.71 3.31
CA ALA A 26 6.99 20.10 3.84
C ALA A 26 7.03 20.00 5.38
N ASN A 27 8.17 19.57 5.95
CA ASN A 27 8.35 19.52 7.40
C ASN A 27 8.27 20.91 8.03
N ALA A 28 8.95 21.90 7.46
CA ALA A 28 8.90 23.28 7.94
C ALA A 28 7.46 23.82 7.92
N ARG A 29 6.72 23.56 6.83
CA ARG A 29 5.32 23.96 6.72
C ARG A 29 4.44 23.29 7.79
N GLY A 30 4.65 22.01 8.06
CA GLY A 30 3.94 21.29 9.13
C GLY A 30 4.17 21.91 10.50
N ILE A 31 5.41 22.28 10.82
CA ILE A 31 5.75 22.97 12.07
C ILE A 31 5.05 24.32 12.17
N GLU A 32 5.08 25.11 11.10
CA GLU A 32 4.43 26.43 11.05
C GLU A 32 2.91 26.33 11.28
N GLU A 33 2.25 25.36 10.63
CA GLU A 33 0.80 25.18 10.75
C GLU A 33 0.40 24.71 12.16
N LEU A 34 1.15 23.78 12.75
CA LEU A 34 0.92 23.37 14.13
C LEU A 34 1.12 24.53 15.11
N ALA A 35 2.17 25.32 14.93
CA ALA A 35 2.41 26.51 15.75
C ALA A 35 1.30 27.56 15.56
N ARG A 36 0.78 27.74 14.35
CA ARG A 36 -0.35 28.62 14.06
C ARG A 36 -1.62 28.12 14.76
N ALA A 37 -1.92 26.84 14.69
CA ALA A 37 -3.05 26.23 15.37
C ALA A 37 -2.96 26.39 16.89
N ALA A 38 -1.77 26.16 17.46
CA ALA A 38 -1.52 26.36 18.89
C ALA A 38 -1.72 27.83 19.33
N ARG A 39 -1.25 28.79 18.53
CA ARG A 39 -1.49 30.22 18.80
C ARG A 39 -2.96 30.61 18.72
N ARG A 40 -3.69 30.04 17.75
CA ARG A 40 -5.11 30.36 17.50
C ARG A 40 -6.05 29.77 18.54
N HIS A 41 -5.82 28.53 18.95
CA HIS A 41 -6.74 27.76 19.77
C HIS A 41 -6.24 27.48 21.20
N GLY A 42 -4.96 27.77 21.47
CA GLY A 42 -4.28 27.37 22.70
C GLY A 42 -3.73 25.94 22.62
N LEU A 43 -2.55 25.71 23.18
CA LEU A 43 -1.88 24.40 23.16
C LEU A 43 -2.70 23.31 23.86
N ALA A 44 -3.29 23.63 25.02
CA ALA A 44 -4.11 22.67 25.75
C ALA A 44 -5.31 22.19 24.94
N THR A 45 -6.01 23.10 24.27
CA THR A 45 -7.13 22.76 23.39
C THR A 45 -6.66 21.90 22.21
N LEU A 46 -5.55 22.26 21.57
CA LEU A 46 -5.01 21.52 20.44
C LEU A 46 -4.68 20.06 20.83
N LEU A 47 -4.01 19.87 21.97
CA LEU A 47 -3.65 18.55 22.49
C LEU A 47 -4.89 17.72 22.85
N ALA A 48 -5.92 18.34 23.44
CA ALA A 48 -7.19 17.67 23.73
C ALA A 48 -7.86 17.18 22.44
N TYR A 49 -7.88 18.00 21.39
CA TYR A 49 -8.45 17.60 20.11
C TYR A 49 -7.64 16.48 19.41
N PHE A 50 -6.34 16.43 19.56
CA PHE A 50 -5.56 15.26 19.09
C PHE A 50 -6.03 13.96 19.80
N GLY A 51 -6.29 14.03 21.11
CA GLY A 51 -6.90 12.93 21.84
C GLY A 51 -8.26 12.53 21.26
N HIS A 52 -9.17 13.49 21.09
CA HIS A 52 -10.51 13.24 20.54
C HIS A 52 -10.50 12.65 19.14
N VAL A 53 -9.60 13.11 18.26
CA VAL A 53 -9.45 12.56 16.90
C VAL A 53 -8.97 11.10 16.94
N ARG A 54 -8.03 10.76 17.84
CA ARG A 54 -7.57 9.39 18.06
C ARG A 54 -8.66 8.49 18.63
N GLU A 55 -9.37 8.96 19.65
CA GLU A 55 -10.50 8.24 20.27
C GLU A 55 -11.62 7.97 19.28
N ASN A 56 -11.98 8.97 18.46
CA ASN A 56 -12.98 8.80 17.40
C ASN A 56 -12.56 7.73 16.38
N ALA A 57 -11.31 7.74 15.93
CA ALA A 57 -10.80 6.73 15.01
C ALA A 57 -10.85 5.32 15.65
N ALA A 58 -10.41 5.17 16.89
CA ALA A 58 -10.51 3.92 17.64
C ALA A 58 -11.95 3.43 17.79
N ALA A 59 -12.88 4.34 18.08
CA ALA A 59 -14.31 4.00 18.21
C ALA A 59 -14.89 3.51 16.87
N CYS A 60 -14.54 4.14 15.74
CA CYS A 60 -14.96 3.71 14.41
C CYS A 60 -14.44 2.32 14.07
N VAL A 61 -13.15 2.03 14.33
CA VAL A 61 -12.58 0.69 14.11
C VAL A 61 -13.26 -0.35 15.01
N ARG A 62 -13.50 -0.05 16.29
CA ARG A 62 -14.26 -0.95 17.20
C ARG A 62 -15.67 -1.24 16.71
N ALA A 63 -16.36 -0.24 16.18
CA ALA A 63 -17.69 -0.43 15.61
C ALA A 63 -17.65 -1.36 14.39
N THR A 64 -16.63 -1.21 13.56
CA THR A 64 -16.41 -2.08 12.40
C THR A 64 -16.09 -3.51 12.82
N ILE A 65 -15.18 -3.72 13.79
CA ILE A 65 -14.85 -5.05 14.32
C ILE A 65 -16.10 -5.79 14.82
N GLY A 66 -17.07 -5.08 15.41
CA GLY A 66 -18.32 -5.68 15.90
C GLY A 66 -19.21 -6.27 14.80
N ARG A 67 -18.93 -6.02 13.53
CA ARG A 67 -19.70 -6.50 12.37
C ARG A 67 -18.92 -7.52 11.52
N LEU A 68 -17.66 -7.77 11.84
CA LEU A 68 -16.79 -8.64 11.09
C LEU A 68 -16.75 -10.06 11.66
N HIS A 69 -16.31 -10.98 10.83
CA HIS A 69 -15.96 -12.34 11.21
C HIS A 69 -14.45 -12.54 11.03
N GLY A 70 -13.81 -13.16 11.99
CA GLY A 70 -12.41 -13.54 11.88
C GLY A 70 -12.23 -14.84 11.15
N GLY A 71 -11.03 -15.10 10.66
CA GLY A 71 -10.69 -16.31 9.93
C GLY A 71 -9.20 -16.41 9.65
N THR A 72 -8.86 -17.28 8.70
CA THR A 72 -7.48 -17.51 8.26
C THR A 72 -7.41 -17.42 6.74
N CYS A 73 -6.30 -16.91 6.24
CA CYS A 73 -6.01 -16.91 4.81
C CYS A 73 -4.51 -17.16 4.57
N ARG A 74 -4.20 -17.78 3.47
CA ARG A 74 -2.83 -17.94 2.97
C ARG A 74 -2.80 -17.52 1.50
N VAL A 75 -1.89 -16.59 1.19
CA VAL A 75 -1.64 -16.11 -0.18
C VAL A 75 -0.23 -16.50 -0.56
N GLU A 76 -0.10 -17.20 -1.69
CA GLU A 76 1.20 -17.55 -2.27
C GLU A 76 1.61 -16.49 -3.30
N MET A 77 2.90 -16.20 -3.35
CA MET A 77 3.52 -15.30 -4.30
C MET A 77 4.29 -16.13 -5.34
N ASP A 78 4.52 -15.58 -6.52
CA ASP A 78 5.11 -16.28 -7.67
C ASP A 78 6.47 -16.96 -7.38
N GLY A 79 7.23 -16.44 -6.45
CA GLY A 79 8.51 -17.00 -6.03
C GLY A 79 8.41 -18.13 -4.98
N GLY A 80 7.20 -18.62 -4.68
CA GLY A 80 6.95 -19.68 -3.68
C GLY A 80 6.91 -19.17 -2.23
N GLN A 81 7.14 -17.89 -1.99
CA GLN A 81 6.91 -17.29 -0.67
C GLN A 81 5.40 -17.19 -0.43
N TYR A 82 5.01 -17.16 0.83
CA TYR A 82 3.60 -17.00 1.17
C TYR A 82 3.41 -16.16 2.43
N ILE A 83 2.26 -15.52 2.47
CA ILE A 83 1.76 -14.80 3.62
C ILE A 83 0.65 -15.63 4.24
N ALA A 84 0.78 -15.96 5.51
CA ALA A 84 -0.26 -16.56 6.31
C ALA A 84 -0.78 -15.54 7.31
N VAL A 85 -2.09 -15.42 7.45
CA VAL A 85 -2.71 -14.54 8.45
C VAL A 85 -3.86 -15.25 9.16
N ARG A 86 -3.94 -15.03 10.46
CA ARG A 86 -5.09 -15.39 11.30
C ARG A 86 -5.63 -14.13 11.95
N ILE A 87 -6.91 -13.88 11.80
CA ILE A 87 -7.60 -12.76 12.44
C ILE A 87 -8.56 -13.33 13.49
N GLY A 88 -8.26 -13.07 14.76
CA GLY A 88 -9.11 -13.40 15.90
C GLY A 88 -9.84 -12.15 16.40
N LEU A 89 -11.17 -12.21 16.53
CA LEU A 89 -11.98 -11.09 16.98
C LEU A 89 -12.50 -11.34 18.41
N ASN A 90 -12.40 -10.31 19.25
CA ASN A 90 -13.02 -10.31 20.57
C ASN A 90 -14.26 -9.40 20.52
N ALA A 91 -15.45 -10.02 20.40
CA ALA A 91 -16.71 -9.29 20.27
C ALA A 91 -17.03 -8.44 21.52
N ALA A 92 -16.72 -8.91 22.72
CA ALA A 92 -17.00 -8.19 23.95
C ALA A 92 -16.17 -6.92 24.10
N ARG A 93 -14.88 -6.99 23.74
CA ARG A 93 -13.94 -5.87 23.82
C ARG A 93 -13.90 -5.06 22.51
N ARG A 94 -14.47 -5.58 21.43
CA ARG A 94 -14.37 -5.04 20.07
C ARG A 94 -12.92 -4.77 19.69
N THR A 95 -12.06 -5.80 19.86
CA THR A 95 -10.66 -5.79 19.49
C THR A 95 -10.36 -6.92 18.52
N ALA A 96 -9.31 -6.78 17.73
CA ALA A 96 -8.85 -7.82 16.83
C ALA A 96 -7.37 -8.12 17.08
N ARG A 97 -6.99 -9.40 17.00
CA ARG A 97 -5.61 -9.88 16.93
C ARG A 97 -5.34 -10.35 15.53
N ILE A 98 -4.39 -9.72 14.88
CA ILE A 98 -3.94 -10.04 13.53
C ILE A 98 -2.57 -10.71 13.65
N ASP A 99 -2.52 -12.01 13.40
CA ASP A 99 -1.36 -12.85 13.64
C ASP A 99 -0.83 -13.40 12.31
N PHE A 100 0.39 -13.00 11.94
CA PHE A 100 1.10 -13.43 10.73
C PHE A 100 2.07 -14.58 10.97
N THR A 101 1.98 -15.25 12.13
CA THR A 101 2.76 -16.45 12.43
C THR A 101 2.49 -17.53 11.37
N GLY A 102 3.59 -18.12 10.84
CA GLY A 102 3.53 -19.10 9.78
C GLY A 102 3.70 -18.51 8.37
N SER A 103 3.88 -17.18 8.22
CA SER A 103 4.37 -16.59 6.96
C SER A 103 5.80 -17.03 6.67
N SER A 104 6.21 -17.00 5.40
CA SER A 104 7.56 -17.38 4.97
C SER A 104 8.65 -16.63 5.75
N PRO A 105 9.79 -17.27 6.01
CA PRO A 105 10.97 -16.57 6.54
C PRO A 105 11.47 -15.53 5.54
N GLN A 106 12.27 -14.58 6.02
CA GLN A 106 12.97 -13.66 5.11
C GLN A 106 13.87 -14.44 4.14
N GLY A 107 13.98 -13.95 2.92
CA GLY A 107 14.78 -14.58 1.87
C GLY A 107 15.76 -13.63 1.21
N ALA A 108 16.63 -14.16 0.35
CA ALA A 108 17.60 -13.40 -0.44
C ALA A 108 16.98 -12.70 -1.67
N HIS A 109 15.70 -12.37 -1.59
CA HIS A 109 14.90 -11.71 -2.64
C HIS A 109 14.39 -10.33 -2.16
N ASN A 110 13.83 -9.53 -3.08
CA ASN A 110 13.34 -8.19 -2.80
C ASN A 110 11.94 -8.11 -2.16
N PHE A 111 11.25 -9.25 -1.99
CA PHE A 111 9.86 -9.30 -1.50
C PHE A 111 9.73 -9.24 0.03
N ASN A 112 10.85 -9.15 0.77
CA ASN A 112 10.74 -8.87 2.20
C ASN A 112 10.13 -7.48 2.41
N ALA A 113 9.24 -7.35 3.39
CA ALA A 113 8.56 -6.11 3.70
C ALA A 113 8.87 -5.68 5.14
N PRO A 114 9.33 -4.45 5.38
CA PRO A 114 9.46 -3.94 6.74
C PRO A 114 8.13 -4.02 7.50
N SER A 115 8.15 -4.21 8.81
CA SER A 115 6.95 -4.29 9.65
C SER A 115 6.02 -3.07 9.52
N ALA A 116 6.58 -1.90 9.17
CA ALA A 116 5.80 -0.70 8.86
C ALA A 116 4.87 -0.89 7.66
N VAL A 117 5.27 -1.65 6.63
CA VAL A 117 4.43 -1.97 5.47
C VAL A 117 3.27 -2.87 5.91
N CYS A 118 3.54 -3.87 6.76
CA CYS A 118 2.52 -4.74 7.32
C CYS A 118 1.49 -3.94 8.15
N THR A 119 1.97 -3.05 9.01
CA THR A 119 1.12 -2.13 9.79
C THR A 119 0.27 -1.24 8.89
N ALA A 120 0.85 -0.67 7.84
CA ALA A 120 0.13 0.18 6.89
C ALA A 120 -0.98 -0.60 6.15
N ALA A 121 -0.71 -1.84 5.72
CA ALA A 121 -1.71 -2.71 5.09
C ALA A 121 -2.88 -3.03 6.03
N VAL A 122 -2.60 -3.32 7.30
CA VAL A 122 -3.63 -3.55 8.31
C VAL A 122 -4.48 -2.30 8.52
N ILE A 123 -3.86 -1.13 8.69
CA ILE A 123 -4.60 0.14 8.81
C ILE A 123 -5.47 0.38 7.58
N TYR A 124 -4.92 0.17 6.39
CA TYR A 124 -5.64 0.33 5.13
C TYR A 124 -6.91 -0.52 5.13
N VAL A 125 -6.79 -1.84 5.37
CA VAL A 125 -7.92 -2.78 5.35
C VAL A 125 -9.01 -2.35 6.34
N PHE A 126 -8.67 -2.11 7.60
CA PHE A 126 -9.67 -1.74 8.59
C PHE A 126 -10.33 -0.38 8.29
N ARG A 127 -9.59 0.57 7.70
CA ARG A 127 -10.15 1.87 7.29
C ARG A 127 -11.13 1.77 6.13
N THR A 128 -10.88 0.92 5.14
CA THR A 128 -11.81 0.74 4.00
C THR A 128 -13.15 0.15 4.44
N LEU A 129 -13.19 -0.52 5.60
CA LEU A 129 -14.39 -1.11 6.15
C LEU A 129 -15.20 -0.16 7.06
N ILE A 130 -14.74 1.08 7.25
CA ILE A 130 -15.43 2.10 8.04
C ILE A 130 -16.39 2.90 7.15
N ASP A 131 -17.67 3.00 7.54
CA ASP A 131 -18.73 3.64 6.76
C ASP A 131 -18.68 5.19 6.73
N ARG A 132 -17.62 5.78 7.25
CA ARG A 132 -17.49 7.25 7.35
C ARG A 132 -16.06 7.72 7.12
N ALA A 133 -15.91 8.94 6.66
CA ALA A 133 -14.61 9.56 6.53
C ALA A 133 -14.03 9.89 7.92
N ILE A 134 -12.85 9.36 8.21
CA ILE A 134 -12.06 9.69 9.40
C ILE A 134 -10.63 10.04 8.99
N PRO A 135 -9.97 10.97 9.69
CA PRO A 135 -8.54 11.23 9.48
C PRO A 135 -7.71 9.98 9.80
N LEU A 136 -6.67 9.72 9.00
CA LEU A 136 -5.69 8.68 9.33
C LEU A 136 -4.87 9.11 10.55
N ASN A 137 -4.87 8.29 11.59
CA ASN A 137 -4.08 8.50 12.80
C ASN A 137 -3.90 7.19 13.57
N GLU A 138 -3.06 7.20 14.61
CA GLU A 138 -2.76 6.03 15.44
C GLU A 138 -3.98 5.40 16.14
N GLY A 139 -5.05 6.16 16.33
CA GLY A 139 -6.30 5.62 16.90
C GLY A 139 -6.87 4.46 16.10
N CYS A 140 -6.57 4.40 14.77
CA CYS A 140 -6.97 3.26 13.94
C CYS A 140 -6.34 1.93 14.40
N LEU A 141 -5.15 1.97 15.00
CA LEU A 141 -4.44 0.80 15.53
C LEU A 141 -4.83 0.44 16.97
N ALA A 142 -5.39 1.37 17.73
CA ALA A 142 -5.63 1.18 19.16
C ALA A 142 -6.44 -0.09 19.51
N PRO A 143 -7.44 -0.53 18.72
CA PRO A 143 -8.16 -1.78 18.98
C PRO A 143 -7.53 -3.01 18.30
N LEU A 144 -6.37 -2.88 17.65
CA LEU A 144 -5.73 -3.94 16.86
C LEU A 144 -4.41 -4.37 17.53
N GLU A 145 -4.27 -5.65 17.76
CA GLU A 145 -3.01 -6.27 18.18
C GLU A 145 -2.37 -6.94 16.95
N LEU A 146 -1.16 -6.53 16.59
CA LEU A 146 -0.41 -7.12 15.48
C LEU A 146 0.68 -8.03 16.01
N VAL A 147 0.72 -9.25 15.48
CA VAL A 147 1.80 -10.21 15.73
C VAL A 147 2.51 -10.48 14.41
N VAL A 148 3.72 -9.95 14.28
CA VAL A 148 4.57 -10.11 13.09
C VAL A 148 5.88 -10.74 13.55
N PRO A 149 6.13 -12.02 13.26
CA PRO A 149 7.35 -12.71 13.72
C PRO A 149 8.61 -12.06 13.15
N GLU A 150 9.57 -11.77 14.02
CA GLU A 150 10.90 -11.30 13.61
C GLU A 150 11.60 -12.36 12.77
N GLY A 151 12.35 -11.91 11.74
CA GLY A 151 13.01 -12.80 10.79
C GLY A 151 12.07 -13.43 9.75
N SER A 152 10.75 -13.13 9.79
CA SER A 152 9.85 -13.42 8.69
C SER A 152 10.03 -12.43 7.54
N MET A 153 9.50 -12.75 6.36
CA MET A 153 9.49 -11.81 5.24
C MET A 153 8.71 -10.51 5.52
N LEU A 154 7.90 -10.45 6.60
CA LEU A 154 7.11 -9.31 7.02
C LEU A 154 7.75 -8.48 8.16
N ALA A 155 8.84 -8.98 8.73
CA ALA A 155 9.70 -8.28 9.71
C ALA A 155 11.14 -8.73 9.51
N PRO A 156 11.75 -8.45 8.34
CA PRO A 156 13.09 -8.91 8.03
C PRO A 156 14.15 -8.18 8.86
N VAL A 157 15.23 -8.88 9.14
CA VAL A 157 16.44 -8.35 9.79
C VAL A 157 17.43 -7.91 8.72
N ALA A 158 18.08 -6.76 8.93
CA ALA A 158 19.12 -6.27 8.02
C ALA A 158 20.27 -7.30 7.86
N PRO A 159 20.83 -7.42 6.64
CA PRO A 159 20.74 -6.55 5.47
C PRO A 159 19.71 -7.01 4.40
N ALA A 160 18.61 -7.62 4.77
CA ALA A 160 17.61 -8.12 3.81
C ALA A 160 17.15 -7.04 2.82
N ALA A 161 17.03 -7.41 1.54
CA ALA A 161 16.50 -6.54 0.51
C ALA A 161 14.96 -6.41 0.64
N VAL A 162 14.42 -5.20 0.52
CA VAL A 162 13.01 -4.90 0.83
C VAL A 162 12.29 -4.08 -0.25
N VAL A 163 12.92 -3.85 -1.41
CA VAL A 163 12.40 -2.87 -2.39
C VAL A 163 11.02 -3.25 -2.93
N ALA A 164 10.74 -4.52 -3.15
CA ALA A 164 9.45 -5.01 -3.64
C ALA A 164 8.43 -5.24 -2.50
N GLY A 165 8.82 -5.08 -1.26
CA GLY A 165 7.92 -5.20 -0.11
C GLY A 165 6.75 -4.23 -0.15
N ASN A 166 7.00 -3.02 -0.62
CA ASN A 166 5.96 -1.98 -0.74
C ASN A 166 5.08 -2.12 -2.00
N VAL A 167 5.58 -2.72 -3.07
CA VAL A 167 4.89 -2.75 -4.37
C VAL A 167 4.26 -4.10 -4.69
N GLU A 168 4.71 -5.19 -4.06
CA GLU A 168 4.19 -6.54 -4.26
C GLU A 168 3.64 -7.13 -2.95
N THR A 169 4.50 -7.26 -1.93
CA THR A 169 4.12 -7.89 -0.66
C THR A 169 2.98 -7.15 0.04
N SER A 170 2.93 -5.83 -0.08
CA SER A 170 1.84 -5.03 0.50
C SER A 170 0.47 -5.38 -0.11
N HIS A 171 0.41 -5.67 -1.41
CA HIS A 171 -0.82 -6.09 -2.08
C HIS A 171 -1.24 -7.49 -1.62
N ALA A 172 -0.31 -8.43 -1.60
CA ALA A 172 -0.55 -9.79 -1.10
C ALA A 172 -1.00 -9.78 0.38
N LEU A 173 -0.45 -8.88 1.21
CA LEU A 173 -0.91 -8.66 2.59
C LEU A 173 -2.37 -8.22 2.65
N VAL A 174 -2.76 -7.25 1.81
CA VAL A 174 -4.15 -6.75 1.79
C VAL A 174 -5.11 -7.83 1.32
N ASP A 175 -4.76 -8.57 0.26
CA ASP A 175 -5.57 -9.68 -0.22
C ASP A 175 -5.71 -10.78 0.83
N ALA A 176 -4.63 -11.11 1.56
CA ALA A 176 -4.67 -12.07 2.68
C ALA A 176 -5.59 -11.61 3.82
N LEU A 177 -5.53 -10.33 4.19
CA LEU A 177 -6.38 -9.75 5.24
C LEU A 177 -7.85 -9.75 4.84
N TYR A 178 -8.18 -9.34 3.62
CA TYR A 178 -9.56 -9.39 3.11
C TYR A 178 -10.08 -10.82 2.99
N GLY A 179 -9.24 -11.75 2.53
CA GLY A 179 -9.56 -13.18 2.47
C GLY A 179 -9.83 -13.76 3.84
N ALA A 180 -9.03 -13.41 4.85
CA ALA A 180 -9.25 -13.86 6.24
C ALA A 180 -10.53 -13.28 6.87
N LEU A 181 -10.94 -12.06 6.47
CA LEU A 181 -12.19 -11.45 6.88
C LEU A 181 -13.39 -11.90 6.03
N GLY A 182 -13.16 -12.50 4.86
CA GLY A 182 -14.20 -12.95 3.95
C GLY A 182 -15.04 -11.81 3.34
N VAL A 183 -14.48 -10.61 3.20
CA VAL A 183 -15.24 -9.40 2.80
C VAL A 183 -14.98 -8.96 1.36
N HIS A 184 -13.84 -9.38 0.77
CA HIS A 184 -13.42 -8.93 -0.56
C HIS A 184 -12.59 -10.03 -1.24
N ALA A 185 -12.81 -10.25 -2.51
CA ALA A 185 -12.00 -11.16 -3.32
C ALA A 185 -10.64 -10.53 -3.64
N ALA A 186 -9.66 -11.36 -3.98
CA ALA A 186 -8.34 -10.89 -4.39
C ALA A 186 -8.42 -9.96 -5.61
N THR A 187 -7.50 -9.01 -5.65
CA THR A 187 -7.33 -8.07 -6.77
C THR A 187 -6.28 -8.60 -7.76
N GLN A 188 -5.71 -7.71 -8.59
CA GLN A 188 -4.57 -8.08 -9.45
C GLN A 188 -3.32 -8.51 -8.65
N GLY A 189 -3.22 -8.21 -7.36
CA GLY A 189 -2.17 -8.68 -6.45
C GLY A 189 -0.81 -8.00 -6.59
N THR A 190 -0.68 -6.99 -7.44
CA THR A 190 0.57 -6.28 -7.75
C THR A 190 0.28 -4.82 -8.10
N MET A 191 1.27 -3.94 -7.98
CA MET A 191 1.18 -2.58 -8.54
C MET A 191 1.40 -2.55 -10.05
N ASN A 192 1.64 -3.67 -10.71
CA ASN A 192 1.94 -3.76 -12.16
C ASN A 192 3.03 -2.76 -12.56
N ASN A 193 4.17 -2.82 -11.90
CA ASN A 193 5.26 -1.88 -12.14
C ASN A 193 5.88 -2.09 -13.53
N LEU A 194 5.95 -1.03 -14.31
CA LEU A 194 6.69 -0.97 -15.56
C LEU A 194 7.90 -0.07 -15.39
N THR A 195 9.08 -0.60 -15.70
CA THR A 195 10.32 0.18 -15.70
C THR A 195 11.06 -0.02 -17.01
N PHE A 196 11.59 1.07 -17.56
CA PHE A 196 12.51 1.04 -18.69
C PHE A 196 13.48 2.23 -18.62
N GLY A 197 14.54 2.16 -19.40
CA GLY A 197 15.50 3.25 -19.45
C GLY A 197 16.85 2.82 -20.01
N ASN A 198 17.76 3.78 -20.11
CA ASN A 198 19.14 3.61 -20.54
C ASN A 198 20.10 4.38 -19.61
N ALA A 199 21.31 4.71 -20.06
CA ALA A 199 22.27 5.42 -19.23
C ALA A 199 21.84 6.86 -18.87
N GLN A 200 20.99 7.50 -19.68
CA GLN A 200 20.57 8.90 -19.55
C GLN A 200 19.15 9.04 -19.02
N LEU A 201 18.25 8.12 -19.42
CA LEU A 201 16.82 8.19 -19.11
C LEU A 201 16.40 7.03 -18.23
N GLN A 202 15.45 7.29 -17.35
CA GLN A 202 14.88 6.31 -16.43
C GLN A 202 13.40 6.60 -16.26
N TYR A 203 12.58 5.59 -16.45
CA TYR A 203 11.14 5.66 -16.28
C TYR A 203 10.64 4.57 -15.34
N TYR A 204 9.59 4.92 -14.59
CA TYR A 204 8.86 4.00 -13.72
C TYR A 204 7.39 4.44 -13.66
N GLU A 205 6.48 3.50 -13.80
CA GLU A 205 5.05 3.71 -13.56
C GLU A 205 4.38 2.49 -12.94
N THR A 206 3.17 2.69 -12.43
CA THR A 206 2.25 1.64 -12.02
C THR A 206 1.09 1.57 -13.00
N ILE A 207 0.75 0.38 -13.47
CA ILE A 207 -0.34 0.17 -14.43
C ILE A 207 -1.58 -0.30 -13.68
N ALA A 208 -2.73 0.35 -13.93
CA ALA A 208 -4.00 -0.03 -13.33
C ALA A 208 -4.40 -1.46 -13.72
N GLY A 209 -5.09 -2.13 -12.84
CA GLY A 209 -5.64 -3.49 -13.07
C GLY A 209 -7.11 -3.56 -12.70
N GLY A 210 -7.58 -4.71 -12.26
CA GLY A 210 -8.93 -4.92 -11.77
C GLY A 210 -9.00 -5.07 -10.26
N ALA A 211 -10.00 -4.48 -9.63
CA ALA A 211 -10.32 -4.73 -8.24
C ALA A 211 -11.06 -6.05 -8.06
N GLY A 212 -10.91 -6.68 -6.91
CA GLY A 212 -11.72 -7.82 -6.51
C GLY A 212 -13.19 -7.42 -6.30
N ALA A 213 -14.07 -8.39 -6.30
CA ALA A 213 -15.49 -8.22 -5.99
C ALA A 213 -15.77 -8.35 -4.49
N GLY A 214 -16.80 -7.70 -4.00
CA GLY A 214 -17.36 -7.89 -2.67
C GLY A 214 -18.60 -8.77 -2.67
N ALA A 215 -19.26 -8.86 -1.52
CA ALA A 215 -20.47 -9.69 -1.40
C ALA A 215 -21.64 -9.15 -2.24
N ASP A 216 -21.73 -7.84 -2.42
CA ASP A 216 -22.86 -7.10 -3.00
C ASP A 216 -22.47 -6.19 -4.17
N PHE A 217 -21.18 -6.18 -4.58
CA PHE A 217 -20.68 -5.38 -5.68
C PHE A 217 -19.68 -6.15 -6.55
N ASP A 218 -19.63 -5.80 -7.83
CA ASP A 218 -18.62 -6.27 -8.77
C ASP A 218 -17.34 -5.42 -8.64
N GLY A 219 -16.18 -5.99 -8.96
CA GLY A 219 -14.90 -5.30 -8.95
C GLY A 219 -14.84 -4.18 -9.98
N ALA A 220 -14.25 -3.06 -9.64
CA ALA A 220 -14.01 -1.96 -10.56
C ALA A 220 -12.90 -2.30 -11.57
N SER A 221 -13.13 -1.98 -12.85
CA SER A 221 -12.16 -2.20 -13.92
C SER A 221 -11.19 -1.04 -14.06
N ALA A 222 -9.96 -1.30 -14.48
CA ALA A 222 -8.94 -0.31 -14.80
C ALA A 222 -8.67 0.69 -13.68
N VAL A 223 -8.56 0.23 -12.43
CA VAL A 223 -8.33 1.06 -11.25
C VAL A 223 -7.03 0.69 -10.56
N GLN A 224 -6.40 1.66 -9.93
CA GLN A 224 -5.32 1.40 -8.98
C GLN A 224 -5.93 0.86 -7.68
N THR A 225 -5.42 -0.27 -7.21
CA THR A 225 -5.98 -0.97 -6.05
C THR A 225 -5.11 -0.82 -4.81
N HIS A 226 -5.71 -1.01 -3.64
CA HIS A 226 -5.08 -1.17 -2.33
C HIS A 226 -3.98 -0.13 -2.03
N MET A 227 -2.73 -0.60 -1.91
CA MET A 227 -1.59 0.21 -1.50
C MET A 227 -1.05 1.10 -2.63
N THR A 228 -1.58 0.99 -3.85
CA THR A 228 -1.18 1.84 -4.98
C THR A 228 -1.77 3.24 -4.84
N ASN A 229 -0.92 4.23 -4.67
CA ASN A 229 -1.30 5.64 -4.50
C ASN A 229 -0.80 6.55 -5.63
N SER A 230 -0.27 5.97 -6.71
CA SER A 230 0.24 6.66 -7.88
C SER A 230 -0.76 6.64 -9.04
N ARG A 231 -0.49 7.45 -10.04
CA ARG A 231 -1.24 7.49 -11.31
C ARG A 231 -0.30 7.15 -12.46
N LEU A 232 -0.87 6.73 -13.57
CA LEU A 232 -0.14 6.63 -14.84
C LEU A 232 0.30 8.02 -15.31
N THR A 233 1.44 8.08 -15.98
CA THR A 233 1.86 9.28 -16.68
C THR A 233 0.93 9.51 -17.86
N ASP A 234 0.50 10.75 -18.05
CA ASP A 234 -0.26 11.16 -19.22
C ASP A 234 0.52 10.83 -20.51
N PRO A 235 -0.13 10.27 -21.54
CA PRO A 235 0.55 9.86 -22.76
C PRO A 235 1.36 10.97 -23.44
N GLU A 236 0.82 12.18 -23.49
CA GLU A 236 1.49 13.32 -24.12
C GLU A 236 2.77 13.69 -23.35
N ILE A 237 2.70 13.67 -22.02
CA ILE A 237 3.87 13.92 -21.18
C ILE A 237 4.90 12.80 -21.28
N LEU A 238 4.46 11.54 -21.41
CA LEU A 238 5.34 10.40 -21.60
C LEU A 238 6.12 10.52 -22.90
N GLU A 239 5.43 10.76 -24.00
CA GLU A 239 6.00 10.90 -25.35
C GLU A 239 6.90 12.14 -25.51
N LEU A 240 6.57 13.23 -24.78
CA LEU A 240 7.41 14.44 -24.76
C LEU A 240 8.74 14.21 -24.02
N ARG A 241 8.74 13.39 -22.97
CA ARG A 241 9.92 13.21 -22.11
C ARG A 241 10.81 12.06 -22.50
N PHE A 242 10.26 11.06 -23.18
CA PHE A 242 10.96 9.82 -23.53
C PHE A 242 10.79 9.50 -25.01
N PRO A 243 11.77 8.86 -25.66
CA PRO A 243 11.67 8.44 -27.05
C PRO A 243 10.77 7.20 -27.16
N VAL A 244 9.52 7.35 -26.82
CA VAL A 244 8.50 6.29 -26.87
C VAL A 244 7.21 6.81 -27.49
N ARG A 245 6.34 5.91 -27.90
CA ARG A 245 4.98 6.21 -28.36
C ARG A 245 3.99 5.25 -27.72
N LEU A 246 2.94 5.78 -27.14
CA LEU A 246 1.83 4.96 -26.65
C LEU A 246 0.96 4.54 -27.84
N ARG A 247 1.00 3.25 -28.19
CA ARG A 247 0.21 2.67 -29.28
C ARG A 247 -1.21 2.32 -28.87
N GLU A 248 -1.37 1.87 -27.63
CA GLU A 248 -2.66 1.47 -27.10
C GLU A 248 -2.69 1.64 -25.58
N PHE A 249 -3.81 2.15 -25.09
CA PHE A 249 -4.20 2.05 -23.68
C PHE A 249 -5.70 1.85 -23.60
N SER A 250 -6.11 0.63 -23.29
CA SER A 250 -7.52 0.22 -23.34
C SER A 250 -7.88 -0.74 -22.20
N VAL A 251 -9.17 -0.86 -21.89
CA VAL A 251 -9.64 -1.86 -20.94
C VAL A 251 -9.62 -3.24 -21.60
N ARG A 252 -8.95 -4.21 -20.97
CA ARG A 252 -8.92 -5.61 -21.39
C ARG A 252 -10.25 -6.30 -21.02
N ARG A 253 -11.26 -6.05 -21.83
CA ARG A 253 -12.62 -6.50 -21.57
C ARG A 253 -12.69 -8.02 -21.43
N GLY A 254 -13.40 -8.48 -20.40
CA GLY A 254 -13.56 -9.89 -20.13
C GLY A 254 -12.42 -10.53 -19.33
N SER A 255 -11.42 -9.77 -18.87
CA SER A 255 -10.29 -10.29 -18.10
C SER A 255 -10.56 -10.42 -16.59
N GLY A 256 -11.65 -9.84 -16.09
CA GLY A 256 -12.04 -9.94 -14.68
C GLY A 256 -12.39 -11.37 -14.28
N GLY A 257 -12.01 -11.76 -13.06
CA GLY A 257 -12.27 -13.09 -12.51
C GLY A 257 -13.77 -13.42 -12.46
N ALA A 258 -14.12 -14.66 -12.80
CA ALA A 258 -15.50 -15.14 -12.73
C ALA A 258 -15.90 -15.46 -11.28
N GLY A 259 -17.18 -15.23 -10.96
CA GLY A 259 -17.74 -15.52 -9.64
C GLY A 259 -19.21 -15.14 -9.60
N ARG A 260 -19.84 -15.26 -8.41
CA ARG A 260 -21.19 -14.75 -8.20
C ARG A 260 -21.26 -13.24 -8.46
N ARG A 261 -20.22 -12.52 -8.07
CA ARG A 261 -19.89 -11.17 -8.46
C ARG A 261 -18.58 -11.22 -9.23
N ARG A 262 -18.47 -10.42 -10.25
CA ARG A 262 -17.33 -10.45 -11.16
C ARG A 262 -16.23 -9.53 -10.68
N GLY A 263 -14.95 -9.97 -10.78
CA GLY A 263 -13.81 -9.10 -10.62
C GLY A 263 -13.70 -8.09 -11.76
N GLY A 264 -13.05 -6.95 -11.50
CA GLY A 264 -12.81 -5.89 -12.48
C GLY A 264 -11.85 -6.32 -13.58
N ASP A 265 -12.07 -5.80 -14.79
CA ASP A 265 -11.17 -6.00 -15.93
C ASP A 265 -9.86 -5.22 -15.76
N GLY A 266 -8.75 -5.80 -16.21
CA GLY A 266 -7.47 -5.12 -16.31
C GLY A 266 -7.36 -4.22 -17.53
N VAL A 267 -6.13 -3.85 -17.91
CA VAL A 267 -5.84 -2.98 -19.04
C VAL A 267 -4.85 -3.62 -20.02
N VAL A 268 -4.85 -3.12 -21.25
CA VAL A 268 -3.79 -3.31 -22.25
C VAL A 268 -3.05 -1.98 -22.37
N ARG A 269 -1.71 -2.02 -22.25
CA ARG A 269 -0.84 -0.87 -22.44
C ARG A 269 0.30 -1.25 -23.37
N CYS A 270 0.28 -0.72 -24.57
CA CYS A 270 1.29 -1.00 -25.60
C CYS A 270 2.15 0.24 -25.85
N ILE A 271 3.44 0.13 -25.57
CA ILE A 271 4.43 1.20 -25.75
C ILE A 271 5.44 0.77 -26.82
N GLU A 272 5.60 1.61 -27.82
CA GLU A 272 6.65 1.47 -28.83
C GLU A 272 7.87 2.27 -28.42
N PHE A 273 9.04 1.66 -28.43
CA PHE A 273 10.32 2.32 -28.21
C PHE A 273 10.87 2.86 -29.54
N LEU A 274 11.08 4.17 -29.63
CA LEU A 274 11.59 4.85 -30.81
C LEU A 274 13.12 4.93 -30.82
N ALA A 275 13.75 4.58 -29.70
CA ALA A 275 15.21 4.45 -29.55
C ALA A 275 15.52 3.32 -28.55
N PRO A 276 16.74 2.79 -28.50
CA PRO A 276 17.15 1.80 -27.51
C PRO A 276 17.02 2.34 -26.09
N MET A 277 16.30 1.60 -25.27
CA MET A 277 16.00 1.94 -23.87
C MET A 277 16.27 0.75 -22.95
#